data_2de5ea3585b3ff90d0703a7da94bafdf
#
_entry.id   2de5ea3585b3ff90d0703a7da94bafdf
#
_cell.length_a   1.000
_cell.length_b   1.000
_cell.length_c   1.000
_cell.angle_alpha   90.00
_cell.angle_beta   90.00
_cell.angle_gamma   90.00
#
_symmetry.space_group_name_H-M   'P 1'
#
loop_
_entity.id
_entity.type
_entity.pdbx_description
1 polymer ?
#
loop_
_entity_poly.entity_id
_entity_poly.type
_entity_poly.pdbx_seq_one_letter_code
_entity_poly.pdbx_strand_id
1 'polypeptide(L)'
;MSRRHAAEKREVLPDAKYGDRVVTKFMNNLMVDGKKSVAEKIVYNAFIRIETKLKKEPVEIFHEALDNVKPALEVRSRRVGGATYQVPVEVRPERREALAIRWVIAAAKSRNENTMEERLAGELLDAVNGRGSAVKKREDTHKMADANKAFSHYRW
;
A
#
# COMPACT_ATOMS: atom_id res chain seq x y z
N MET A 1 11.55 8.99 22.18
CA MET A 1 11.80 9.46 20.81
C MET A 1 13.24 9.79 20.60
N SER A 2 13.83 9.31 19.51
CA SER A 2 15.21 9.62 19.16
C SER A 2 15.29 11.01 18.52
N ARG A 3 16.01 11.92 19.14
CA ARG A 3 16.26 13.27 18.60
C ARG A 3 17.57 13.38 17.82
N ARG A 4 18.50 12.46 18.05
CA ARG A 4 19.87 12.51 17.50
C ARG A 4 20.07 11.62 16.29
N HIS A 5 19.27 10.57 16.16
CA HIS A 5 19.36 9.59 15.07
C HIS A 5 17.99 9.02 14.75
N ALA A 6 17.81 8.49 13.55
CA ALA A 6 16.61 7.77 13.20
C ALA A 6 16.52 6.46 13.99
N ALA A 7 15.30 6.01 14.27
CA ALA A 7 15.09 4.72 14.91
C ALA A 7 15.64 3.58 14.02
N GLU A 8 16.23 2.58 14.65
CA GLU A 8 16.70 1.39 13.96
C GLU A 8 15.52 0.65 13.33
N LYS A 9 15.70 0.20 12.09
CA LYS A 9 14.69 -0.56 11.37
C LYS A 9 14.71 -2.00 11.88
N ARG A 10 13.60 -2.43 12.45
CA ARG A 10 13.44 -3.83 12.86
C ARG A 10 13.28 -4.72 11.63
N GLU A 11 13.95 -5.87 11.63
CA GLU A 11 13.74 -6.88 10.62
C GLU A 11 12.34 -7.50 10.74
N VAL A 12 11.70 -7.69 9.61
CA VAL A 12 10.44 -8.40 9.51
C VAL A 12 10.75 -9.82 9.02
N LEU A 13 10.35 -10.81 9.80
CA LEU A 13 10.51 -12.21 9.41
C LEU A 13 9.53 -12.56 8.28
N PRO A 14 9.94 -13.40 7.32
CA PRO A 14 9.05 -13.87 6.29
C PRO A 14 7.88 -14.66 6.89
N ASP A 15 6.73 -14.70 6.19
CA ASP A 15 5.59 -15.47 6.65
C ASP A 15 5.84 -16.99 6.56
N ALA A 16 5.11 -17.75 7.39
CA ALA A 16 5.32 -19.19 7.52
C ALA A 16 4.90 -19.99 6.28
N LYS A 17 3.94 -19.49 5.51
CA LYS A 17 3.36 -20.25 4.39
C LYS A 17 4.04 -19.95 3.05
N TYR A 18 4.35 -18.70 2.76
CA TYR A 18 4.91 -18.26 1.48
C TYR A 18 6.37 -17.79 1.58
N GLY A 19 6.87 -17.61 2.80
CA GLY A 19 8.24 -17.12 3.01
C GLY A 19 8.50 -15.71 2.51
N ASP A 20 7.48 -14.85 2.48
CA ASP A 20 7.53 -13.51 1.92
C ASP A 20 7.44 -12.44 3.01
N ARG A 21 8.41 -11.53 3.03
CA ARG A 21 8.47 -10.44 4.02
C ARG A 21 7.40 -9.36 3.79
N VAL A 22 7.03 -9.13 2.54
CA VAL A 22 6.00 -8.13 2.20
C VAL A 22 4.64 -8.62 2.66
N VAL A 23 4.36 -9.91 2.56
CA VAL A 23 3.14 -10.54 3.10
C VAL A 23 3.07 -10.34 4.61
N THR A 24 4.16 -10.54 5.33
CA THR A 24 4.20 -10.29 6.79
C THR A 24 3.96 -8.80 7.11
N LYS A 25 4.58 -7.89 6.37
CA LYS A 25 4.33 -6.45 6.54
C LYS A 25 2.87 -6.10 6.29
N PHE A 26 2.27 -6.71 5.29
CA PHE A 26 0.85 -6.53 4.99
C PHE A 26 -0.03 -7.01 6.15
N MET A 27 0.23 -8.19 6.69
CA MET A 27 -0.47 -8.74 7.86
C MET A 27 -0.35 -7.82 9.07
N ASN A 28 0.85 -7.30 9.34
CA ASN A 28 1.10 -6.38 10.44
C ASN A 28 0.32 -5.07 10.30
N ASN A 29 0.15 -4.57 9.09
CA ASN A 29 -0.65 -3.36 8.83
C ASN A 29 -2.16 -3.62 8.85
N LEU A 30 -2.59 -4.82 8.49
CA LEU A 30 -3.98 -5.23 8.54
C LEU A 30 -4.45 -5.51 9.98
N MET A 31 -3.54 -5.94 10.84
CA MET A 31 -3.80 -6.31 12.22
C MET A 31 -4.42 -5.16 13.02
N VAL A 32 -5.44 -5.49 13.83
CA VAL A 32 -6.10 -4.57 14.76
C VAL A 32 -6.01 -5.16 16.16
N ASP A 33 -5.70 -4.33 17.15
CA ASP A 33 -5.61 -4.70 18.57
C ASP A 33 -4.63 -5.84 18.87
N GLY A 34 -3.58 -5.97 18.07
CA GLY A 34 -2.59 -7.04 18.23
C GLY A 34 -3.07 -8.44 17.85
N LYS A 35 -4.24 -8.57 17.23
CA LYS A 35 -4.82 -9.86 16.82
C LYS A 35 -4.19 -10.39 15.53
N LYS A 36 -2.93 -10.78 15.61
CA LYS A 36 -2.15 -11.19 14.43
C LYS A 36 -2.69 -12.48 13.78
N SER A 37 -3.15 -13.44 14.57
CA SER A 37 -3.72 -14.69 14.04
C SER A 37 -4.95 -14.44 13.16
N VAL A 38 -5.77 -13.47 13.50
CA VAL A 38 -6.93 -13.06 12.70
C VAL A 38 -6.48 -12.43 11.37
N ALA A 39 -5.48 -11.55 11.42
CA ALA A 39 -4.92 -10.93 10.21
C ALA A 39 -4.30 -11.98 9.26
N GLU A 40 -3.55 -12.92 9.80
CA GLU A 40 -2.98 -14.05 9.03
C GLU A 40 -4.08 -14.86 8.34
N LYS A 41 -5.13 -15.22 9.07
CA LYS A 41 -6.27 -15.96 8.54
C LYS A 41 -6.95 -15.20 7.40
N ILE A 42 -7.16 -13.91 7.55
CA ILE A 42 -7.76 -13.07 6.51
C ILE A 42 -6.90 -13.08 5.24
N VAL A 43 -5.61 -12.86 5.37
CA VAL A 43 -4.69 -12.81 4.22
C VAL A 43 -4.60 -14.17 3.52
N TYR A 44 -4.42 -15.25 4.27
CA TYR A 44 -4.33 -16.59 3.68
C TYR A 44 -5.63 -17.01 3.00
N ASN A 45 -6.78 -16.74 3.58
CA ASN A 45 -8.06 -17.03 2.96
C ASN A 45 -8.33 -16.17 1.71
N ALA A 46 -7.92 -14.91 1.74
CA ALA A 46 -7.97 -14.05 0.55
C ALA A 46 -7.10 -14.61 -0.59
N PHE A 47 -5.91 -15.10 -0.26
CA PHE A 47 -5.01 -15.72 -1.23
C PHE A 47 -5.59 -17.02 -1.82
N ILE A 48 -6.22 -17.85 -1.00
CA ILE A 48 -6.92 -19.05 -1.47
C ILE A 48 -8.02 -18.68 -2.47
N ARG A 49 -8.79 -17.64 -2.20
CA ARG A 49 -9.83 -17.14 -3.11
C ARG A 49 -9.25 -16.65 -4.44
N ILE A 50 -8.13 -15.95 -4.41
CA ILE A 50 -7.42 -15.47 -5.60
C ILE A 50 -6.90 -16.65 -6.43
N GLU A 51 -6.25 -17.60 -5.78
CA GLU A 51 -5.74 -18.82 -6.44
C GLU A 51 -6.86 -19.61 -7.12
N THR A 52 -7.99 -19.81 -6.42
CA THR A 52 -9.15 -20.51 -6.95
C THR A 52 -9.73 -19.81 -8.19
N LYS A 53 -9.72 -18.47 -8.19
CA LYS A 53 -10.33 -17.66 -9.25
C LYS A 53 -9.43 -17.50 -10.48
N LEU A 54 -8.14 -17.25 -10.28
CA LEU A 54 -7.17 -17.03 -11.35
C LEU A 54 -6.32 -18.24 -11.71
N LYS A 55 -6.28 -19.26 -10.87
CA LYS A 55 -5.44 -20.46 -11.02
C LYS A 55 -3.95 -20.11 -11.21
N LYS A 56 -3.50 -19.08 -10.52
CA LYS A 56 -2.12 -18.59 -10.50
C LYS A 56 -1.62 -18.52 -9.08
N GLU A 57 -0.29 -18.44 -8.93
CA GLU A 57 0.33 -18.28 -7.62
C GLU A 57 -0.14 -16.98 -6.93
N PRO A 58 -0.80 -17.05 -5.75
CA PRO A 58 -1.40 -15.87 -5.13
C PRO A 58 -0.39 -14.82 -4.69
N VAL A 59 0.84 -15.21 -4.34
CA VAL A 59 1.91 -14.27 -3.95
C VAL A 59 2.35 -13.41 -5.14
N GLU A 60 2.44 -13.99 -6.34
CA GLU A 60 2.77 -13.25 -7.56
C GLU A 60 1.68 -12.22 -7.87
N ILE A 61 0.42 -12.62 -7.75
CA ILE A 61 -0.74 -11.72 -7.93
C ILE A 61 -0.72 -10.60 -6.88
N PHE A 62 -0.39 -10.93 -5.65
CA PHE A 62 -0.27 -9.95 -4.57
C PHE A 62 0.82 -8.90 -4.88
N HIS A 63 2.00 -9.33 -5.30
CA HIS A 63 3.07 -8.41 -5.68
C HIS A 63 2.72 -7.56 -6.88
N GLU A 64 2.11 -8.14 -7.91
CA GLU A 64 1.63 -7.40 -9.08
C GLU A 64 0.59 -6.35 -8.69
N ALA A 65 -0.37 -6.71 -7.85
CA ALA A 65 -1.36 -5.77 -7.33
C ALA A 65 -0.73 -4.60 -6.56
N LEU A 66 0.24 -4.89 -5.68
CA LEU A 66 0.97 -3.85 -4.96
C LEU A 66 1.76 -2.94 -5.91
N ASP A 67 2.43 -3.51 -6.90
CA ASP A 67 3.20 -2.74 -7.88
C ASP A 67 2.30 -1.78 -8.67
N ASN A 68 1.08 -2.18 -8.98
CA ASN A 68 0.09 -1.33 -9.65
C ASN A 68 -0.43 -0.20 -8.74
N VAL A 69 -0.31 -0.33 -7.43
CA VAL A 69 -0.76 0.69 -6.46
C VAL A 69 0.38 1.60 -5.98
N LYS A 70 1.63 1.17 -6.09
CA LYS A 70 2.80 1.95 -5.64
C LYS A 70 2.89 3.29 -6.36
N PRO A 71 2.89 4.43 -5.63
CA PRO A 71 3.04 5.74 -6.24
C PRO A 71 4.52 6.05 -6.54
N ALA A 72 4.80 6.66 -7.66
CA ALA A 72 6.12 7.17 -8.00
C ALA A 72 6.38 8.56 -7.40
N LEU A 73 5.32 9.36 -7.31
CA LEU A 73 5.35 10.74 -6.84
C LEU A 73 4.28 10.97 -5.77
N GLU A 74 4.57 11.85 -4.85
CA GLU A 74 3.61 12.40 -3.89
C GLU A 74 3.78 13.91 -3.78
N VAL A 75 2.84 14.55 -3.13
CA VAL A 75 2.89 15.99 -2.89
C VAL A 75 3.17 16.25 -1.41
N ARG A 76 4.17 17.08 -1.14
CA ARG A 76 4.49 17.52 0.22
C ARG A 76 4.35 19.02 0.35
N SER A 77 3.77 19.44 1.47
CA SER A 77 3.66 20.87 1.79
C SER A 77 5.01 21.43 2.19
N ARG A 78 5.36 22.57 1.58
CA ARG A 78 6.53 23.35 1.94
C ARG A 78 6.15 24.81 2.11
N ARG A 79 6.61 25.42 3.17
CA ARG A 79 6.42 26.84 3.43
C ARG A 79 7.60 27.65 2.90
N VAL A 80 7.34 28.56 1.97
CA VAL A 80 8.35 29.44 1.37
C VAL A 80 7.81 30.87 1.39
N GLY A 81 8.53 31.78 2.04
CA GLY A 81 8.15 33.20 2.06
C GLY A 81 6.76 33.49 2.65
N GLY A 82 6.33 32.72 3.64
CA GLY A 82 5.01 32.86 4.26
C GLY A 82 3.84 32.16 3.54
N ALA A 83 4.06 31.69 2.32
CA ALA A 83 3.07 30.92 1.55
C ALA A 83 3.36 29.41 1.65
N THR A 84 2.31 28.60 1.66
CA THR A 84 2.43 27.13 1.65
C THR A 84 2.20 26.59 0.25
N TYR A 85 3.20 25.87 -0.25
CA TYR A 85 3.15 25.26 -1.57
C TYR A 85 3.08 23.73 -1.45
N GLN A 86 2.32 23.11 -2.34
CA GLN A 86 2.29 21.64 -2.51
C GLN A 86 3.38 21.28 -3.53
N VAL A 87 4.45 20.67 -3.06
CA VAL A 87 5.63 20.37 -3.88
C VAL A 87 5.67 18.90 -4.26
N PRO A 88 5.69 18.54 -5.54
CA PRO A 88 5.85 17.16 -5.97
C PRO A 88 7.24 16.63 -5.62
N VAL A 89 7.30 15.45 -5.01
CA VAL A 89 8.55 14.79 -4.65
C VAL A 89 8.50 13.31 -5.02
N GLU A 90 9.66 12.75 -5.37
CA GLU A 90 9.78 11.32 -5.59
C GLU A 90 9.60 10.55 -4.29
N VAL A 91 8.93 9.42 -4.36
CA VAL A 91 8.69 8.54 -3.22
C VAL A 91 9.79 7.48 -3.17
N ARG A 92 10.45 7.34 -2.02
CA ARG A 92 11.46 6.29 -1.80
C ARG A 92 10.81 4.90 -1.85
N PRO A 93 11.55 3.85 -2.31
CA PRO A 93 10.99 2.50 -2.46
C PRO A 93 10.27 1.95 -1.23
N GLU A 94 10.85 2.14 -0.04
CA GLU A 94 10.24 1.70 1.23
C GLU A 94 8.90 2.38 1.50
N ARG A 95 8.82 3.68 1.21
CA ARG A 95 7.60 4.43 1.38
C ARG A 95 6.56 4.10 0.32
N ARG A 96 6.97 3.79 -0.93
CA ARG A 96 6.07 3.30 -1.98
C ARG A 96 5.34 2.03 -1.51
N GLU A 97 6.09 1.09 -0.99
CA GLU A 97 5.55 -0.16 -0.45
C GLU A 97 4.58 0.10 0.70
N ALA A 98 4.97 0.92 1.67
CA ALA A 98 4.13 1.27 2.82
C ALA A 98 2.82 1.96 2.39
N LEU A 99 2.89 2.87 1.44
CA LEU A 99 1.70 3.54 0.90
C LEU A 99 0.79 2.58 0.14
N ALA A 100 1.36 1.70 -0.69
CA ALA A 100 0.58 0.70 -1.41
C ALA A 100 -0.17 -0.23 -0.45
N ILE A 101 0.49 -0.75 0.57
CA ILE A 101 -0.13 -1.59 1.61
C ILE A 101 -1.27 -0.84 2.30
N ARG A 102 -1.04 0.38 2.73
CA ARG A 102 -2.05 1.22 3.41
C ARG A 102 -3.26 1.49 2.53
N TRP A 103 -3.04 1.82 1.27
CA TRP A 103 -4.12 2.13 0.34
C TRP A 103 -4.94 0.91 -0.05
N VAL A 104 -4.30 -0.24 -0.24
CA VAL A 104 -5.01 -1.50 -0.49
C VAL A 104 -5.89 -1.89 0.69
N ILE A 105 -5.37 -1.80 1.91
CA ILE A 105 -6.14 -2.10 3.13
C ILE A 105 -7.32 -1.15 3.28
N ALA A 106 -7.11 0.15 3.13
CA ALA A 106 -8.17 1.15 3.22
C ALA A 106 -9.25 0.94 2.13
N ALA A 107 -8.83 0.66 0.90
CA ALA A 107 -9.74 0.38 -0.20
C ALA A 107 -10.55 -0.91 0.04
N ALA A 108 -9.91 -1.95 0.53
CA ALA A 108 -10.59 -3.20 0.89
C ALA A 108 -11.65 -2.98 1.98
N LYS A 109 -11.31 -2.24 3.02
CA LYS A 109 -12.27 -1.92 4.11
C LYS A 109 -13.50 -1.15 3.64
N SER A 110 -13.39 -0.37 2.58
CA SER A 110 -14.50 0.42 2.03
C SER A 110 -15.41 -0.35 1.05
N ARG A 111 -15.07 -1.59 0.72
CA ARG A 111 -15.85 -2.42 -0.21
C ARG A 111 -17.13 -2.95 0.46
N ASN A 112 -18.05 -3.41 -0.37
CA ASN A 112 -19.39 -3.83 0.06
C ASN A 112 -19.53 -5.34 0.36
N GLU A 113 -18.50 -6.15 0.10
CA GLU A 113 -18.53 -7.59 0.41
C GLU A 113 -18.70 -7.84 1.91
N ASN A 114 -19.22 -9.00 2.28
CA ASN A 114 -19.56 -9.30 3.66
C ASN A 114 -18.36 -9.46 4.58
N THR A 115 -17.34 -10.18 4.13
CA THR A 115 -16.15 -10.49 4.94
C THR A 115 -14.92 -9.72 4.46
N MET A 116 -13.97 -9.48 5.36
CA MET A 116 -12.71 -8.83 4.99
C MET A 116 -11.89 -9.68 4.02
N GLU A 117 -11.97 -10.99 4.11
CA GLU A 117 -11.34 -11.93 3.17
C GLU A 117 -11.81 -11.71 1.73
N GLU A 118 -13.11 -11.56 1.55
CA GLU A 118 -13.73 -11.27 0.26
C GLU A 118 -13.36 -9.87 -0.25
N ARG A 119 -13.40 -8.88 0.62
CA ARG A 119 -13.02 -7.51 0.32
C ARG A 119 -11.58 -7.42 -0.14
N LEU A 120 -10.67 -8.04 0.59
CA LEU A 120 -9.25 -8.05 0.27
C LEU A 120 -8.97 -8.77 -1.05
N ALA A 121 -9.55 -9.95 -1.24
CA ALA A 121 -9.42 -10.69 -2.49
C ALA A 121 -9.96 -9.87 -3.68
N GLY A 122 -11.11 -9.25 -3.52
CA GLY A 122 -11.72 -8.39 -4.53
C GLY A 122 -10.85 -7.19 -4.90
N GLU A 123 -10.30 -6.51 -3.91
CA GLU A 123 -9.44 -5.35 -4.15
C GLU A 123 -8.12 -5.73 -4.83
N LEU A 124 -7.48 -6.83 -4.41
CA LEU A 124 -6.25 -7.33 -5.05
C LEU A 124 -6.50 -7.75 -6.50
N LEU A 125 -7.62 -8.40 -6.79
CA LEU A 125 -8.00 -8.77 -8.15
C LEU A 125 -8.24 -7.55 -9.03
N ASP A 126 -8.94 -6.54 -8.51
CA ASP A 126 -9.15 -5.28 -9.22
C ASP A 126 -7.84 -4.54 -9.47
N ALA A 127 -6.95 -4.50 -8.48
CA ALA A 127 -5.65 -3.84 -8.58
C ALA A 127 -4.75 -4.49 -9.65
N VAL A 128 -4.75 -5.81 -9.76
CA VAL A 128 -4.01 -6.52 -10.83
C VAL A 128 -4.51 -6.10 -12.21
N ASN A 129 -5.81 -5.87 -12.35
CA ASN A 129 -6.42 -5.40 -13.60
C ASN A 129 -6.36 -3.88 -13.79
N GLY A 130 -5.63 -3.16 -12.95
CA GLY A 130 -5.54 -1.71 -13.01
C GLY A 130 -6.82 -0.97 -12.63
N ARG A 131 -7.68 -1.60 -11.84
CA ARG A 131 -8.96 -1.06 -11.36
C ARG A 131 -9.01 -1.00 -9.84
N GLY A 132 -10.06 -0.47 -9.29
CA GLY A 132 -10.29 -0.40 -7.86
C GLY A 132 -9.87 0.91 -7.21
N SER A 133 -10.29 1.10 -5.96
CA SER A 133 -10.08 2.34 -5.22
C SER A 133 -8.62 2.60 -4.87
N ALA A 134 -7.83 1.56 -4.66
CA ALA A 134 -6.40 1.69 -4.38
C ALA A 134 -5.64 2.24 -5.59
N VAL A 135 -5.89 1.70 -6.77
CA VAL A 135 -5.31 2.20 -8.03
C VAL A 135 -5.77 3.63 -8.32
N LYS A 136 -7.03 3.92 -8.07
CA LYS A 136 -7.58 5.28 -8.20
C LYS A 136 -6.87 6.26 -7.27
N LYS A 137 -6.58 5.85 -6.04
CA LYS A 137 -5.82 6.68 -5.09
C LYS A 137 -4.43 7.02 -5.60
N ARG A 138 -3.75 6.06 -6.21
CA ARG A 138 -2.45 6.32 -6.87
C ARG A 138 -2.60 7.31 -8.02
N GLU A 139 -3.58 7.10 -8.88
CA GLU A 139 -3.85 8.00 -10.02
C GLU A 139 -4.16 9.42 -9.57
N ASP A 140 -4.99 9.58 -8.54
CA ASP A 140 -5.33 10.89 -7.98
C ASP A 140 -4.09 11.56 -7.37
N THR A 141 -3.22 10.81 -6.71
CA THR A 141 -1.96 11.31 -6.16
C THR A 141 -1.02 11.77 -7.28
N HIS A 142 -0.91 11.00 -8.37
CA HIS A 142 -0.12 11.39 -9.54
C HIS A 142 -0.68 12.61 -10.25
N LYS A 143 -1.99 12.72 -10.40
CA LYS A 143 -2.65 13.92 -10.96
C LYS A 143 -2.38 15.15 -10.11
N MET A 144 -2.43 15.02 -8.79
CA MET A 144 -2.11 16.11 -7.88
C MET A 144 -0.65 16.54 -8.01
N ALA A 145 0.28 15.60 -8.14
CA ALA A 145 1.69 15.90 -8.36
C ALA A 145 1.91 16.62 -9.72
N ASP A 146 1.24 16.17 -10.77
CA ASP A 146 1.31 16.81 -12.10
C ASP A 146 0.71 18.21 -12.08
N ALA A 147 -0.41 18.42 -11.39
CA ALA A 147 -1.03 19.75 -11.26
C ALA A 147 -0.12 20.75 -10.53
N ASN A 148 0.76 20.27 -9.65
CA ASN A 148 1.70 21.07 -8.88
C ASN A 148 3.14 21.05 -9.47
N LYS A 149 3.31 20.54 -10.68
CA LYS A 149 4.61 20.37 -11.32
C LYS A 149 5.41 21.69 -11.42
N ALA A 150 4.73 22.81 -11.57
CA ALA A 150 5.34 24.15 -11.59
C ALA A 150 6.14 24.48 -10.33
N PHE A 151 5.83 23.85 -9.19
CA PHE A 151 6.50 24.06 -7.90
C PHE A 151 7.61 23.03 -7.63
N SER A 152 7.95 22.17 -8.58
CA SER A 152 8.96 21.12 -8.41
C SER A 152 10.35 21.68 -8.05
N HIS A 153 10.67 22.90 -8.46
CA HIS A 153 11.90 23.59 -8.10
C HIS A 153 11.99 24.00 -6.62
N TYR A 154 10.89 23.96 -5.88
CA TYR A 154 10.87 24.22 -4.43
C TYR A 154 11.21 22.98 -3.59
N ARG A 155 11.41 21.82 -4.20
CA ARG A 155 11.79 20.62 -3.45
C ARG A 155 13.17 20.82 -2.78
N TRP A 156 13.35 20.19 -1.64
CA TRP A 156 14.59 20.25 -0.83
C TRP A 156 15.35 18.94 -0.83
#